data_62dd569f2ddb3cf9a7f918406606e35b
#
_entry.id   62dd569f2ddb3cf9a7f918406606e35b
#
_cell.length_a   1.000
_cell.length_b   1.000
_cell.length_c   1.000
_cell.angle_alpha   90.00
_cell.angle_beta   90.00
_cell.angle_gamma   90.00
#
_symmetry.space_group_name_H-M   'P 1'
#
loop_
_entity.id
_entity.type
_entity.pdbx_description
1 polymer ?
#
loop_
_entity_poly.entity_id
_entity_poly.type
_entity_poly.pdbx_seq_one_letter_code
_entity_poly.pdbx_strand_id
1 'polypeptide(L)'
;MNPLRILVVGAGVGGVSAARGLLRDGHDVTVFERRPDTRAGGGAVTVWSNGSTVLDQLGVGMDGAGQLLSTVRIVTSNGRPLVNIDVHAVVDRLGGAVRMVPRRVLLDRLLEGFPAERIRCSSRVSAVVETRRGVRVTFDDGSCADGDLLIGADGLHSTVRRIVGAKPAKPTGWCSWQGLVTVGHLPDKDVAVQIIGEHGNLGLWPAGGADLQWWFDLRHPPDFTRPERPIDMLRANFGGWSGLVDQVLATLTDDDLAASPFPHFRHPIPGSPRLGAVTLLGDAAHSMPPILAQGTNQALLDTMVLRKALSDFSTGPKSELASALRWYERTRRRRLKAVSWVTSRQMSQSESVLKPAAMISDSLGTWAMTTFLRSISHRRIAAQVNREMSGRLVRS
;
A
#
# COMPACT_ATOMS: atom_id res chain seq x y z
N MET A 1 30.26 -2.76 -6.63
CA MET A 1 29.14 -3.40 -7.36
C MET A 1 29.05 -2.74 -8.73
N ASN A 2 28.91 -3.51 -9.82
CA ASN A 2 28.59 -2.88 -11.10
C ASN A 2 27.11 -2.48 -11.06
N PRO A 3 26.76 -1.25 -11.44
CA PRO A 3 25.38 -0.81 -11.43
C PRO A 3 24.55 -1.62 -12.44
N LEU A 4 23.38 -2.08 -12.00
CA LEU A 4 22.38 -2.66 -12.90
C LEU A 4 21.54 -1.55 -13.52
N ARG A 5 21.16 -1.72 -14.79
CA ARG A 5 20.12 -0.92 -15.44
C ARG A 5 18.77 -1.52 -15.08
N ILE A 6 18.01 -0.80 -14.24
CA ILE A 6 16.74 -1.27 -13.69
C ILE A 6 15.59 -0.45 -14.27
N LEU A 7 14.66 -1.14 -14.90
CA LEU A 7 13.42 -0.57 -15.40
C LEU A 7 12.31 -0.79 -14.36
N VAL A 8 11.63 0.28 -13.96
CA VAL A 8 10.49 0.20 -13.04
C VAL A 8 9.24 0.63 -13.78
N VAL A 9 8.22 -0.20 -13.82
CA VAL A 9 6.94 0.13 -14.46
C VAL A 9 5.91 0.49 -13.40
N GLY A 10 5.47 1.74 -13.41
CA GLY A 10 4.54 2.36 -12.48
C GLY A 10 5.22 3.33 -11.51
N ALA A 11 4.80 4.60 -11.52
CA ALA A 11 5.27 5.66 -10.63
C ALA A 11 4.36 5.87 -9.40
N GLY A 12 3.69 4.81 -8.92
CA GLY A 12 3.00 4.81 -7.63
C GLY A 12 3.98 4.70 -6.46
N VAL A 13 3.45 4.72 -5.22
CA VAL A 13 4.25 4.66 -3.98
C VAL A 13 5.26 3.51 -4.01
N GLY A 14 4.86 2.29 -4.43
CA GLY A 14 5.75 1.14 -4.49
C GLY A 14 6.88 1.32 -5.51
N GLY A 15 6.56 1.78 -6.74
CA GLY A 15 7.55 1.96 -7.80
C GLY A 15 8.55 3.07 -7.50
N VAL A 16 8.07 4.24 -7.02
CA VAL A 16 8.95 5.36 -6.66
C VAL A 16 9.82 5.01 -5.45
N SER A 17 9.28 4.33 -4.42
CA SER A 17 10.09 3.90 -3.27
C SER A 17 11.18 2.90 -3.67
N ALA A 18 10.88 1.94 -4.56
CA ALA A 18 11.86 1.01 -5.09
C ALA A 18 12.94 1.74 -5.89
N ALA A 19 12.54 2.63 -6.81
CA ALA A 19 13.45 3.41 -7.63
C ALA A 19 14.37 4.28 -6.76
N ARG A 20 13.80 5.01 -5.77
CA ARG A 20 14.57 5.83 -4.83
C ARG A 20 15.61 5.01 -4.06
N GLY A 21 15.19 3.86 -3.53
CA GLY A 21 16.09 2.97 -2.79
C GLY A 21 17.22 2.42 -3.65
N LEU A 22 16.92 1.97 -4.85
CA LEU A 22 17.89 1.37 -5.78
C LEU A 22 18.86 2.40 -6.39
N LEU A 23 18.39 3.63 -6.64
CA LEU A 23 19.28 4.76 -7.01
C LEU A 23 20.31 5.03 -5.90
N ARG A 24 19.86 5.07 -4.63
CA ARG A 24 20.75 5.25 -3.47
C ARG A 24 21.74 4.09 -3.32
N ASP A 25 21.41 2.90 -3.79
CA ASP A 25 22.29 1.74 -3.81
C ASP A 25 23.28 1.76 -4.97
N GLY A 26 23.22 2.79 -5.85
CA GLY A 26 24.14 3.01 -6.97
C GLY A 26 23.74 2.32 -8.27
N HIS A 27 22.48 1.85 -8.39
CA HIS A 27 21.95 1.32 -9.65
C HIS A 27 21.50 2.43 -10.61
N ASP A 28 21.48 2.16 -11.89
CA ASP A 28 20.91 3.02 -12.94
C ASP A 28 19.43 2.70 -13.10
N VAL A 29 18.54 3.57 -12.62
CA VAL A 29 17.10 3.30 -12.54
C VAL A 29 16.32 4.26 -13.43
N THR A 30 15.37 3.73 -14.21
CA THR A 30 14.38 4.51 -14.96
C THR A 30 12.97 4.03 -14.60
N VAL A 31 12.07 4.97 -14.29
CA VAL A 31 10.66 4.72 -13.96
C VAL A 31 9.80 5.08 -15.18
N PHE A 32 8.87 4.21 -15.55
CA PHE A 32 7.92 4.40 -16.62
C PHE A 32 6.50 4.48 -16.08
N GLU A 33 5.81 5.58 -16.33
CA GLU A 33 4.44 5.80 -15.89
C GLU A 33 3.52 5.96 -17.12
N ARG A 34 2.38 5.24 -17.12
CA ARG A 34 1.41 5.30 -18.22
C ARG A 34 0.62 6.61 -18.29
N ARG A 35 0.50 7.33 -17.17
CA ARG A 35 -0.17 8.62 -17.08
C ARG A 35 0.75 9.74 -17.57
N PRO A 36 0.19 10.88 -17.96
CA PRO A 36 0.98 12.03 -18.35
C PRO A 36 1.74 12.67 -17.17
N ASP A 37 1.36 12.35 -15.94
CA ASP A 37 2.00 12.83 -14.72
C ASP A 37 2.05 11.76 -13.63
N THR A 38 2.81 12.02 -12.56
CA THR A 38 2.95 11.14 -11.40
C THR A 38 1.90 11.38 -10.32
N ARG A 39 0.91 12.24 -10.57
CA ARG A 39 -0.06 12.62 -9.55
C ARG A 39 -0.91 11.43 -9.14
N ALA A 40 -0.89 11.12 -7.85
CA ALA A 40 -1.78 10.14 -7.29
C ALA A 40 -3.14 10.79 -7.04
N GLY A 41 -4.16 10.33 -7.74
CA GLY A 41 -5.55 10.58 -7.35
C GLY A 41 -5.92 9.73 -6.15
N GLY A 42 -7.04 10.06 -5.52
CA GLY A 42 -7.66 9.26 -4.48
C GLY A 42 -7.40 9.77 -3.06
N GLY A 43 -7.87 8.99 -2.07
CA GLY A 43 -7.86 9.33 -0.66
C GLY A 43 -6.49 9.30 0.01
N ALA A 44 -6.51 9.09 1.31
CA ALA A 44 -5.30 8.96 2.12
C ALA A 44 -4.95 7.49 2.36
N VAL A 45 -3.76 7.25 2.85
CA VAL A 45 -3.25 5.93 3.23
C VAL A 45 -2.68 5.96 4.64
N THR A 46 -2.87 4.88 5.37
CA THR A 46 -2.24 4.72 6.69
C THR A 46 -0.82 4.21 6.52
N VAL A 47 0.14 4.98 6.98
CA VAL A 47 1.52 4.54 7.13
C VAL A 47 1.69 4.06 8.56
N TRP A 48 1.75 2.74 8.74
CA TRP A 48 2.03 2.10 10.02
C TRP A 48 3.52 2.12 10.33
N SER A 49 3.90 1.83 11.57
CA SER A 49 5.31 1.79 12.01
C SER A 49 6.22 0.98 11.09
N ASN A 50 5.71 -0.12 10.50
CA ASN A 50 6.48 -0.94 9.56
C ASN A 50 6.75 -0.25 8.21
N GLY A 51 5.85 0.59 7.74
CA GLY A 51 6.06 1.42 6.54
C GLY A 51 6.89 2.67 6.85
N SER A 52 6.62 3.31 7.99
CA SER A 52 7.33 4.52 8.43
C SER A 52 8.83 4.28 8.54
N THR A 53 9.24 3.19 9.19
CA THR A 53 10.67 2.82 9.27
C THR A 53 11.33 2.61 7.90
N VAL A 54 10.59 2.21 6.89
CA VAL A 54 11.12 2.12 5.51
C VAL A 54 11.29 3.51 4.91
N LEU A 55 10.33 4.42 5.10
CA LEU A 55 10.44 5.80 4.63
C LEU A 55 11.67 6.50 5.24
N ASP A 56 11.89 6.33 6.55
CA ASP A 56 13.08 6.84 7.25
C ASP A 56 14.38 6.31 6.60
N GLN A 57 14.42 5.01 6.31
CA GLN A 57 15.56 4.37 5.66
C GLN A 57 15.79 4.83 4.22
N LEU A 58 14.72 5.25 3.53
CA LEU A 58 14.80 5.85 2.20
C LEU A 58 15.17 7.34 2.26
N GLY A 59 15.33 7.92 3.46
CA GLY A 59 15.58 9.34 3.66
C GLY A 59 14.42 10.20 3.22
N VAL A 60 13.19 9.74 3.44
CA VAL A 60 11.96 10.47 3.13
C VAL A 60 11.49 11.17 4.40
N GLY A 61 11.60 12.49 4.43
CA GLY A 61 11.11 13.32 5.53
C GLY A 61 9.58 13.32 5.57
N MET A 62 9.01 12.92 6.70
CA MET A 62 7.56 12.89 6.88
C MET A 62 7.04 13.94 7.86
N ASP A 63 7.87 14.91 8.24
CA ASP A 63 7.47 16.01 9.13
C ASP A 63 6.42 16.88 8.46
N GLY A 64 5.33 17.14 9.20
CA GLY A 64 4.19 17.90 8.69
C GLY A 64 3.35 17.17 7.64
N ALA A 65 3.68 15.92 7.25
CA ALA A 65 2.93 15.16 6.26
C ALA A 65 1.78 14.37 6.91
N GLY A 66 0.54 14.73 6.59
CA GLY A 66 -0.66 14.08 7.11
C GLY A 66 -0.86 14.25 8.62
N GLN A 67 -1.65 13.38 9.23
CA GLN A 67 -1.99 13.41 10.65
C GLN A 67 -1.32 12.25 11.40
N LEU A 68 -0.60 12.54 12.47
CA LEU A 68 -0.16 11.54 13.45
C LEU A 68 -1.36 10.98 14.20
N LEU A 69 -1.38 9.68 14.40
CA LEU A 69 -2.46 9.01 15.13
C LEU A 69 -1.99 8.59 16.53
N SER A 70 -2.86 8.80 17.51
CA SER A 70 -2.67 8.35 18.90
C SER A 70 -3.45 7.06 19.20
N THR A 71 -4.63 6.92 18.59
CA THR A 71 -5.56 5.83 18.88
C THR A 71 -6.29 5.39 17.61
N VAL A 72 -6.52 4.08 17.47
CA VAL A 72 -7.53 3.53 16.56
C VAL A 72 -8.67 2.99 17.42
N ARG A 73 -9.82 3.65 17.36
CA ARG A 73 -11.04 3.30 18.08
C ARG A 73 -11.94 2.47 17.19
N ILE A 74 -12.31 1.27 17.64
CA ILE A 74 -13.23 0.40 16.92
C ILE A 74 -14.50 0.26 17.74
N VAL A 75 -15.64 0.59 17.11
CA VAL A 75 -16.96 0.56 17.75
C VAL A 75 -17.97 -0.13 16.82
N THR A 76 -19.12 -0.51 17.37
CA THR A 76 -20.26 -0.98 16.58
C THR A 76 -21.11 0.19 16.09
N SER A 77 -22.00 -0.06 15.12
CA SER A 77 -22.91 0.94 14.55
C SER A 77 -23.87 1.57 15.58
N ASN A 78 -24.10 0.90 16.72
CA ASN A 78 -24.87 1.45 17.84
C ASN A 78 -23.99 2.10 18.94
N GLY A 79 -22.72 2.39 18.63
CA GLY A 79 -21.80 3.12 19.50
C GLY A 79 -21.14 2.28 20.59
N ARG A 80 -21.39 0.95 20.67
CA ARG A 80 -20.74 0.10 21.69
C ARG A 80 -19.24 -0.06 21.40
N PRO A 81 -18.34 0.25 22.36
CA PRO A 81 -16.90 0.02 22.19
C PRO A 81 -16.58 -1.47 21.97
N LEU A 82 -15.67 -1.74 21.06
CA LEU A 82 -15.11 -3.08 20.83
C LEU A 82 -13.66 -3.14 21.31
N VAL A 83 -12.80 -2.25 20.82
CA VAL A 83 -11.40 -2.16 21.23
C VAL A 83 -10.80 -0.80 20.85
N ASN A 84 -9.92 -0.28 21.69
CA ASN A 84 -9.03 0.83 21.35
C ASN A 84 -7.61 0.30 21.20
N ILE A 85 -6.98 0.60 20.07
CA ILE A 85 -5.57 0.32 19.83
C ILE A 85 -4.78 1.56 20.26
N ASP A 86 -3.95 1.42 21.28
CA ASP A 86 -3.00 2.45 21.69
C ASP A 86 -1.85 2.51 20.69
N VAL A 87 -1.85 3.54 19.85
CA VAL A 87 -0.85 3.73 18.80
C VAL A 87 0.49 4.13 19.38
N HIS A 88 0.53 4.86 20.50
CA HIS A 88 1.79 5.20 21.18
C HIS A 88 2.52 3.92 21.62
N ALA A 89 1.81 3.00 22.26
CA ALA A 89 2.38 1.70 22.64
C ALA A 89 2.85 0.85 21.45
N VAL A 90 2.19 0.98 20.28
CA VAL A 90 2.66 0.34 19.03
C VAL A 90 3.97 0.99 18.57
N VAL A 91 4.05 2.32 18.55
CA VAL A 91 5.23 3.10 18.15
C VAL A 91 6.42 2.81 19.07
N ASP A 92 6.23 2.80 20.37
CA ASP A 92 7.28 2.51 21.36
C ASP A 92 7.93 1.12 21.14
N ARG A 93 7.13 0.15 20.74
CA ARG A 93 7.60 -1.23 20.54
C ARG A 93 8.18 -1.51 19.17
N LEU A 94 7.73 -0.78 18.14
CA LEU A 94 8.10 -1.04 16.73
C LEU A 94 9.02 0.02 16.13
N GLY A 95 9.04 1.22 16.71
CA GLY A 95 9.64 2.42 16.13
C GLY A 95 8.83 2.91 14.91
N GLY A 96 9.07 4.13 14.49
CA GLY A 96 8.39 4.75 13.35
C GLY A 96 6.96 5.19 13.66
N ALA A 97 6.69 6.44 13.39
CA ALA A 97 5.38 7.07 13.66
C ALA A 97 4.26 6.45 12.82
N VAL A 98 3.05 6.39 13.37
CA VAL A 98 1.85 5.98 12.64
C VAL A 98 1.09 7.23 12.24
N ARG A 99 0.76 7.32 10.95
CA ARG A 99 0.03 8.49 10.43
C ARG A 99 -0.91 8.16 9.29
N MET A 100 -1.95 8.93 9.16
CA MET A 100 -2.80 8.99 7.98
C MET A 100 -2.28 10.09 7.07
N VAL A 101 -2.00 9.74 5.81
CA VAL A 101 -1.35 10.66 4.87
C VAL A 101 -2.13 10.69 3.55
N PRO A 102 -2.55 11.84 3.03
CA PRO A 102 -3.07 11.92 1.68
C PRO A 102 -2.06 11.29 0.70
N ARG A 103 -2.53 10.41 -0.18
CA ARG A 103 -1.65 9.65 -1.08
C ARG A 103 -0.78 10.57 -1.93
N ARG A 104 -1.33 11.71 -2.34
CA ARG A 104 -0.58 12.73 -3.07
C ARG A 104 0.60 13.24 -2.25
N VAL A 105 0.38 13.61 -0.98
CA VAL A 105 1.44 14.10 -0.09
C VAL A 105 2.53 13.04 0.12
N LEU A 106 2.17 11.78 0.31
CA LEU A 106 3.16 10.70 0.44
C LEU A 106 4.00 10.54 -0.83
N LEU A 107 3.37 10.64 -2.02
CA LEU A 107 4.09 10.54 -3.28
C LEU A 107 5.00 11.77 -3.51
N ASP A 108 4.54 12.97 -3.19
CA ASP A 108 5.33 14.21 -3.26
C ASP A 108 6.59 14.08 -2.37
N ARG A 109 6.44 13.57 -1.14
CA ARG A 109 7.57 13.30 -0.23
C ARG A 109 8.55 12.25 -0.79
N LEU A 110 8.05 11.21 -1.44
CA LEU A 110 8.89 10.20 -2.09
C LEU A 110 9.64 10.75 -3.31
N LEU A 111 9.06 11.73 -3.99
CA LEU A 111 9.64 12.38 -5.17
C LEU A 111 10.57 13.56 -4.81
N GLU A 112 10.52 14.05 -3.59
CA GLU A 112 11.40 15.14 -3.14
C GLU A 112 12.87 14.74 -3.27
N GLY A 113 13.65 15.49 -4.08
CA GLY A 113 15.03 15.19 -4.42
C GLY A 113 15.23 13.95 -5.31
N PHE A 114 14.16 13.38 -5.88
CA PHE A 114 14.27 12.34 -6.89
C PHE A 114 14.51 12.99 -8.27
N PRO A 115 15.50 12.52 -9.07
CA PRO A 115 15.79 13.11 -10.37
C PRO A 115 14.61 12.96 -11.35
N ALA A 116 14.03 14.08 -11.77
CA ALA A 116 12.82 14.08 -12.61
C ALA A 116 13.06 13.40 -13.98
N GLU A 117 14.26 13.52 -14.53
CA GLU A 117 14.68 12.89 -15.80
C GLU A 117 14.69 11.37 -15.75
N ARG A 118 14.64 10.79 -14.54
CA ARG A 118 14.52 9.34 -14.33
C ARG A 118 13.07 8.83 -14.39
N ILE A 119 12.10 9.72 -14.58
CA ILE A 119 10.69 9.35 -14.72
C ILE A 119 10.23 9.70 -16.14
N ARG A 120 9.79 8.70 -16.87
CA ARG A 120 9.18 8.83 -18.20
C ARG A 120 7.68 8.61 -18.09
N CYS A 121 6.92 9.69 -18.10
CA CYS A 121 5.46 9.66 -18.17
C CYS A 121 4.97 9.29 -19.57
N SER A 122 3.66 9.08 -19.72
CA SER A 122 3.01 8.66 -20.98
C SER A 122 3.63 7.40 -21.61
N SER A 123 4.20 6.52 -20.75
CA SER A 123 4.92 5.31 -21.16
C SER A 123 4.15 4.05 -20.72
N ARG A 124 3.10 3.71 -21.47
CA ARG A 124 2.31 2.50 -21.23
C ARG A 124 3.01 1.28 -21.84
N VAL A 125 3.31 0.29 -21.02
CA VAL A 125 3.93 -0.97 -21.44
C VAL A 125 2.95 -1.82 -22.25
N SER A 126 3.34 -2.27 -23.43
CA SER A 126 2.61 -3.20 -24.29
C SER A 126 3.21 -4.61 -24.29
N ALA A 127 4.55 -4.73 -24.28
CA ALA A 127 5.23 -6.01 -24.29
C ALA A 127 6.50 -6.01 -23.42
N VAL A 128 6.88 -7.21 -22.98
CA VAL A 128 8.15 -7.47 -22.27
C VAL A 128 8.72 -8.77 -22.80
N VAL A 129 9.97 -8.74 -23.23
CA VAL A 129 10.68 -9.92 -23.70
C VAL A 129 12.04 -10.06 -23.01
N GLU A 130 12.39 -11.28 -22.66
CA GLU A 130 13.73 -11.59 -22.16
C GLU A 130 14.73 -11.63 -23.30
N THR A 131 15.89 -11.01 -23.14
CA THR A 131 16.97 -10.97 -24.12
C THR A 131 18.21 -11.70 -23.60
N ARG A 132 19.21 -11.88 -24.44
CA ARG A 132 20.49 -12.45 -23.99
C ARG A 132 21.18 -11.61 -22.92
N ARG A 133 20.90 -10.28 -22.85
CA ARG A 133 21.55 -9.32 -21.96
C ARG A 133 20.64 -8.78 -20.83
N GLY A 134 19.39 -9.26 -20.71
CA GLY A 134 18.45 -8.76 -19.71
C GLY A 134 17.02 -8.80 -20.22
N VAL A 135 16.33 -7.68 -20.18
CA VAL A 135 14.93 -7.52 -20.53
C VAL A 135 14.74 -6.32 -21.45
N ARG A 136 13.87 -6.46 -22.45
CA ARG A 136 13.37 -5.35 -23.29
C ARG A 136 11.90 -5.10 -22.99
N VAL A 137 11.57 -3.85 -22.78
CA VAL A 137 10.20 -3.36 -22.64
C VAL A 137 9.84 -2.58 -23.89
N THR A 138 8.66 -2.84 -24.45
CA THR A 138 8.08 -2.06 -25.55
C THR A 138 6.88 -1.29 -25.03
N PHE A 139 6.72 -0.05 -25.48
CA PHE A 139 5.62 0.83 -25.13
C PHE A 139 4.59 0.95 -26.24
N ASP A 140 3.39 1.48 -25.95
CA ASP A 140 2.29 1.62 -26.92
C ASP A 140 2.67 2.54 -28.10
N ASP A 141 3.60 3.49 -27.91
CA ASP A 141 4.13 4.37 -28.94
C ASP A 141 5.20 3.70 -29.86
N GLY A 142 5.46 2.41 -29.64
CA GLY A 142 6.47 1.64 -30.36
C GLY A 142 7.91 1.84 -29.88
N SER A 143 8.17 2.76 -28.96
CA SER A 143 9.49 2.94 -28.36
C SER A 143 9.85 1.75 -27.45
N CYS A 144 11.15 1.57 -27.23
CA CYS A 144 11.67 0.46 -26.41
C CYS A 144 12.67 0.96 -25.36
N ALA A 145 12.82 0.17 -24.29
CA ALA A 145 13.88 0.34 -23.30
C ALA A 145 14.50 -1.02 -22.96
N ASP A 146 15.82 -1.06 -22.85
CA ASP A 146 16.58 -2.25 -22.45
C ASP A 146 17.13 -2.09 -21.04
N GLY A 147 17.02 -3.14 -20.24
CA GLY A 147 17.53 -3.18 -18.87
C GLY A 147 18.06 -4.55 -18.49
N ASP A 148 18.73 -4.62 -17.35
CA ASP A 148 19.20 -5.88 -16.78
C ASP A 148 18.11 -6.52 -15.91
N LEU A 149 17.22 -5.68 -15.34
CA LEU A 149 16.10 -6.06 -14.46
C LEU A 149 14.87 -5.21 -14.78
N LEU A 150 13.69 -5.84 -14.77
CA LEU A 150 12.40 -5.17 -14.78
C LEU A 150 11.64 -5.40 -13.47
N ILE A 151 11.14 -4.33 -12.88
CA ILE A 151 10.26 -4.35 -11.71
C ILE A 151 8.87 -3.89 -12.14
N GLY A 152 7.89 -4.79 -12.11
CA GLY A 152 6.48 -4.46 -12.31
C GLY A 152 5.86 -3.94 -11.02
N ALA A 153 5.58 -2.62 -10.97
CA ALA A 153 4.93 -1.91 -9.87
C ALA A 153 3.68 -1.14 -10.37
N ASP A 154 3.06 -1.63 -11.43
CA ASP A 154 1.98 -1.02 -12.21
C ASP A 154 0.56 -1.30 -11.65
N GLY A 155 0.50 -1.69 -10.39
CA GLY A 155 -0.72 -1.72 -9.59
C GLY A 155 -1.62 -2.93 -9.83
N LEU A 156 -2.87 -2.84 -9.36
CA LEU A 156 -3.86 -3.92 -9.37
C LEU A 156 -4.05 -4.57 -10.75
N HIS A 157 -4.15 -3.73 -11.79
CA HIS A 157 -4.36 -4.17 -13.17
C HIS A 157 -3.04 -4.29 -13.96
N SER A 158 -2.01 -4.80 -13.29
CA SER A 158 -0.65 -4.88 -13.82
C SER A 158 -0.56 -5.60 -15.16
N THR A 159 -0.01 -4.90 -16.15
CA THR A 159 0.36 -5.47 -17.44
C THR A 159 1.56 -6.40 -17.30
N VAL A 160 2.56 -6.00 -16.50
CA VAL A 160 3.75 -6.83 -16.25
C VAL A 160 3.36 -8.17 -15.61
N ARG A 161 2.43 -8.15 -14.63
CA ARG A 161 1.89 -9.38 -14.01
C ARG A 161 1.31 -10.34 -15.03
N ARG A 162 0.52 -9.83 -15.96
CA ARG A 162 -0.11 -10.61 -17.03
C ARG A 162 0.96 -11.24 -17.96
N ILE A 163 1.95 -10.45 -18.33
CA ILE A 163 3.03 -10.89 -19.24
C ILE A 163 3.86 -12.01 -18.60
N VAL A 164 4.18 -11.93 -17.30
CA VAL A 164 4.90 -13.01 -16.58
C VAL A 164 4.01 -14.23 -16.29
N GLY A 165 2.76 -14.24 -16.73
CA GLY A 165 1.83 -15.37 -16.59
C GLY A 165 1.34 -15.58 -15.16
N ALA A 166 1.39 -14.57 -14.31
CA ALA A 166 0.82 -14.65 -12.97
C ALA A 166 -0.70 -14.49 -13.00
N LYS A 167 -1.40 -15.23 -12.13
CA LYS A 167 -2.87 -15.27 -12.12
C LYS A 167 -3.47 -13.88 -11.84
N PRO A 168 -4.58 -13.50 -12.50
CA PRO A 168 -5.24 -12.22 -12.27
C PRO A 168 -5.82 -12.11 -10.86
N ALA A 169 -6.15 -10.89 -10.46
CA ALA A 169 -6.87 -10.61 -9.22
C ALA A 169 -8.28 -11.21 -9.26
N LYS A 170 -8.77 -11.61 -8.09
CA LYS A 170 -10.14 -12.08 -7.90
C LYS A 170 -10.91 -11.05 -7.07
N PRO A 171 -12.15 -10.71 -7.46
CA PRO A 171 -12.99 -9.84 -6.63
C PRO A 171 -13.32 -10.55 -5.31
N THR A 172 -13.55 -9.77 -4.27
CA THR A 172 -13.86 -10.28 -2.93
C THR A 172 -15.34 -10.23 -2.58
N GLY A 173 -16.16 -9.61 -3.43
CA GLY A 173 -17.57 -9.37 -3.18
C GLY A 173 -17.83 -8.15 -2.27
N TRP A 174 -16.85 -7.25 -2.16
CA TRP A 174 -16.93 -6.00 -1.42
C TRP A 174 -16.39 -4.84 -2.23
N CYS A 175 -16.83 -3.62 -1.91
CA CYS A 175 -16.27 -2.38 -2.45
C CYS A 175 -16.22 -1.31 -1.36
N SER A 176 -15.36 -0.32 -1.58
CA SER A 176 -15.33 0.92 -0.78
C SER A 176 -15.84 2.10 -1.60
N TRP A 177 -16.68 2.91 -1.00
CA TRP A 177 -16.92 4.29 -1.36
C TRP A 177 -16.00 5.12 -0.49
N GLN A 178 -15.07 5.89 -1.05
CA GLN A 178 -14.03 6.52 -0.24
C GLN A 178 -13.48 7.80 -0.87
N GLY A 179 -13.00 8.68 -0.01
CA GLY A 179 -12.39 9.93 -0.42
C GLY A 179 -11.86 10.73 0.76
N LEU A 180 -11.43 11.94 0.47
CA LEU A 180 -11.11 12.96 1.46
C LEU A 180 -12.23 13.99 1.49
N VAL A 181 -12.54 14.48 2.68
CA VAL A 181 -13.47 15.58 2.90
C VAL A 181 -12.92 16.49 3.97
N THR A 182 -13.12 17.80 3.80
CA THR A 182 -12.81 18.78 4.85
C THR A 182 -14.07 18.97 5.70
N VAL A 183 -13.97 18.73 7.01
CA VAL A 183 -15.09 18.89 7.94
C VAL A 183 -14.86 20.10 8.83
N GLY A 184 -15.97 20.78 9.20
CA GLY A 184 -15.88 22.01 9.99
C GLY A 184 -15.31 21.82 11.40
N HIS A 185 -15.51 20.65 12.00
CA HIS A 185 -15.00 20.32 13.32
C HIS A 185 -14.68 18.82 13.45
N LEU A 186 -13.45 18.54 13.89
CA LEU A 186 -13.03 17.21 14.29
C LEU A 186 -12.87 17.17 15.81
N PRO A 187 -13.68 16.38 16.53
CA PRO A 187 -13.61 16.30 17.98
C PRO A 187 -12.23 15.86 18.47
N ASP A 188 -11.72 14.79 17.86
CA ASP A 188 -10.43 14.18 18.17
C ASP A 188 -9.56 14.18 16.90
N LYS A 189 -8.57 15.07 16.83
CA LYS A 189 -7.75 15.26 15.61
C LYS A 189 -6.75 14.14 15.32
N ASP A 190 -6.53 13.24 16.27
CA ASP A 190 -5.54 12.16 16.21
C ASP A 190 -6.14 10.78 16.49
N VAL A 191 -7.46 10.69 16.63
CA VAL A 191 -8.19 9.43 16.84
C VAL A 191 -8.81 8.97 15.52
N ALA A 192 -8.35 7.83 15.04
CA ALA A 192 -8.94 7.14 13.91
C ALA A 192 -10.14 6.30 14.37
N VAL A 193 -11.30 6.49 13.79
CA VAL A 193 -12.52 5.76 14.16
C VAL A 193 -12.89 4.77 13.07
N GLN A 194 -13.13 3.51 13.46
CA GLN A 194 -13.71 2.48 12.62
C GLN A 194 -15.03 2.00 13.22
N ILE A 195 -16.09 2.00 12.44
CA ILE A 195 -17.43 1.55 12.87
C ILE A 195 -17.79 0.29 12.09
N ILE A 196 -18.23 -0.73 12.80
CA ILE A 196 -18.60 -2.03 12.24
C ILE A 196 -20.09 -2.25 12.45
N GLY A 197 -20.82 -2.55 11.38
CA GLY A 197 -22.24 -2.81 11.41
C GLY A 197 -22.65 -3.99 10.53
N GLU A 198 -23.92 -4.34 10.59
CA GLU A 198 -24.48 -5.48 9.89
C GLU A 198 -24.40 -5.35 8.37
N HIS A 199 -24.68 -4.15 7.85
CA HIS A 199 -24.75 -3.89 6.41
C HIS A 199 -23.42 -3.48 5.79
N GLY A 200 -22.41 -3.17 6.62
CA GLY A 200 -21.10 -2.73 6.15
C GLY A 200 -20.23 -2.21 7.27
N ASN A 201 -19.10 -1.65 6.87
CA ASN A 201 -18.13 -1.03 7.77
C ASN A 201 -17.82 0.37 7.25
N LEU A 202 -17.39 1.24 8.14
CA LEU A 202 -16.90 2.55 7.74
C LEU A 202 -15.68 2.95 8.56
N GLY A 203 -14.91 3.87 8.03
CA GLY A 203 -13.83 4.51 8.78
C GLY A 203 -13.80 6.01 8.53
N LEU A 204 -13.49 6.73 9.59
CA LEU A 204 -13.32 8.17 9.64
C LEU A 204 -11.97 8.46 10.31
N TRP A 205 -10.97 8.74 9.49
CA TRP A 205 -9.60 8.87 9.96
C TRP A 205 -9.04 10.26 9.65
N PRO A 206 -8.62 11.05 10.64
CA PRO A 206 -8.01 12.36 10.41
C PRO A 206 -6.78 12.26 9.51
N ALA A 207 -6.72 13.12 8.47
CA ALA A 207 -5.67 13.06 7.44
C ALA A 207 -4.76 14.31 7.43
N GLY A 208 -4.99 15.25 8.33
CA GLY A 208 -4.22 16.47 8.54
C GLY A 208 -5.08 17.72 8.43
N GLY A 209 -4.84 18.68 9.32
CA GLY A 209 -5.68 19.89 9.38
C GLY A 209 -7.14 19.56 9.72
N ALA A 210 -8.06 19.95 8.84
CA ALA A 210 -9.48 19.62 8.90
C ALA A 210 -9.87 18.48 7.93
N ASP A 211 -8.90 17.87 7.24
CA ASP A 211 -9.16 16.82 6.28
C ASP A 211 -9.37 15.47 6.99
N LEU A 212 -10.40 14.77 6.54
CA LEU A 212 -10.81 13.46 7.02
C LEU A 212 -10.83 12.47 5.85
N GLN A 213 -10.10 11.40 5.97
CA GLN A 213 -10.27 10.23 5.12
C GLN A 213 -11.52 9.50 5.58
N TRP A 214 -12.46 9.31 4.68
CA TRP A 214 -13.65 8.51 4.91
C TRP A 214 -13.69 7.33 3.94
N TRP A 215 -14.28 6.23 4.39
CA TRP A 215 -14.70 5.13 3.51
C TRP A 215 -15.93 4.45 4.08
N PHE A 216 -16.77 3.97 3.18
CA PHE A 216 -17.94 3.15 3.46
C PHE A 216 -17.79 1.85 2.67
N ASP A 217 -17.64 0.73 3.36
CA ASP A 217 -17.49 -0.60 2.76
C ASP A 217 -18.84 -1.29 2.71
N LEU A 218 -19.23 -1.70 1.51
CA LEU A 218 -20.49 -2.39 1.23
C LEU A 218 -20.26 -3.68 0.45
N ARG A 219 -21.27 -4.56 0.46
CA ARG A 219 -21.29 -5.72 -0.43
C ARG A 219 -21.32 -5.27 -1.88
N HIS A 220 -20.56 -5.98 -2.72
CA HIS A 220 -20.45 -5.75 -4.15
C HIS A 220 -20.64 -7.09 -4.88
N PRO A 221 -21.88 -7.58 -4.99
CA PRO A 221 -22.17 -8.82 -5.71
C PRO A 221 -21.85 -8.67 -7.20
N PRO A 222 -21.76 -9.76 -7.97
CA PRO A 222 -21.43 -9.70 -9.41
C PRO A 222 -22.44 -8.91 -10.25
N ASP A 223 -23.69 -8.87 -9.83
CA ASP A 223 -24.81 -8.16 -10.45
C ASP A 223 -25.02 -6.74 -9.89
N PHE A 224 -24.07 -6.22 -9.12
CA PHE A 224 -24.15 -4.87 -8.54
C PHE A 224 -24.31 -3.82 -9.63
N THR A 225 -25.39 -3.07 -9.54
CA THR A 225 -25.63 -1.88 -10.36
C THR A 225 -25.39 -0.64 -9.52
N ARG A 226 -24.55 0.27 -10.03
CA ARG A 226 -24.28 1.54 -9.35
C ARG A 226 -25.58 2.38 -9.31
N PRO A 227 -25.99 2.84 -8.12
CA PRO A 227 -27.18 3.71 -8.01
C PRO A 227 -26.99 5.01 -8.78
N GLU A 228 -28.08 5.57 -9.27
CA GLU A 228 -28.09 6.89 -9.92
C GLU A 228 -27.66 7.98 -8.93
N ARG A 229 -28.12 7.89 -7.67
CA ARG A 229 -27.74 8.77 -6.58
C ARG A 229 -27.06 7.98 -5.45
N PRO A 230 -25.75 7.76 -5.55
CA PRO A 230 -25.01 6.98 -4.56
C PRO A 230 -25.06 7.56 -3.15
N ILE A 231 -25.13 8.89 -3.01
CA ILE A 231 -25.20 9.53 -1.70
C ILE A 231 -26.45 9.12 -0.91
N ASP A 232 -27.59 8.94 -1.57
CA ASP A 232 -28.83 8.54 -0.90
C ASP A 232 -28.72 7.08 -0.39
N MET A 233 -28.06 6.21 -1.15
CA MET A 233 -27.75 4.85 -0.72
C MET A 233 -26.84 4.86 0.53
N LEU A 234 -25.80 5.69 0.55
CA LEU A 234 -24.89 5.78 1.70
C LEU A 234 -25.61 6.33 2.92
N ARG A 235 -26.48 7.36 2.77
CA ARG A 235 -27.32 7.88 3.85
C ARG A 235 -28.27 6.83 4.43
N ALA A 236 -28.88 6.04 3.56
CA ALA A 236 -29.79 4.96 3.98
C ALA A 236 -29.08 3.85 4.76
N ASN A 237 -27.82 3.51 4.42
CA ASN A 237 -27.08 2.44 5.07
C ASN A 237 -26.33 2.87 6.33
N PHE A 238 -25.85 4.11 6.39
CA PHE A 238 -24.90 4.57 7.42
C PHE A 238 -25.39 5.78 8.22
N GLY A 239 -26.47 6.43 7.82
CA GLY A 239 -27.05 7.55 8.57
C GLY A 239 -27.46 7.13 9.98
N GLY A 240 -27.20 8.02 10.95
CA GLY A 240 -27.50 7.79 12.36
C GLY A 240 -26.47 6.93 13.12
N TRP A 241 -25.39 6.46 12.48
CA TRP A 241 -24.36 5.67 13.16
C TRP A 241 -23.52 6.51 14.13
N SER A 242 -23.30 7.78 13.83
CA SER A 242 -22.76 8.78 14.74
C SER A 242 -22.91 10.20 14.17
N GLY A 243 -22.83 11.22 15.05
CA GLY A 243 -22.90 12.61 14.60
C GLY A 243 -21.81 12.99 13.60
N LEU A 244 -20.61 12.43 13.69
CA LEU A 244 -19.53 12.67 12.73
C LEU A 244 -19.82 11.99 11.38
N VAL A 245 -20.43 10.80 11.38
CA VAL A 245 -20.90 10.13 10.14
C VAL A 245 -21.96 10.97 9.44
N ASP A 246 -22.93 11.47 10.18
CA ASP A 246 -24.01 12.32 9.64
C ASP A 246 -23.45 13.63 9.08
N GLN A 247 -22.47 14.24 9.75
CA GLN A 247 -21.77 15.44 9.25
C GLN A 247 -21.05 15.15 7.92
N VAL A 248 -20.32 14.03 7.82
CA VAL A 248 -19.65 13.61 6.57
C VAL A 248 -20.70 13.38 5.46
N LEU A 249 -21.74 12.62 5.73
CA LEU A 249 -22.80 12.34 4.75
C LEU A 249 -23.57 13.59 4.31
N ALA A 250 -23.69 14.61 5.16
CA ALA A 250 -24.28 15.90 4.83
C ALA A 250 -23.37 16.73 3.92
N THR A 251 -22.04 16.62 4.07
CA THR A 251 -21.07 17.35 3.28
C THR A 251 -20.86 16.75 1.89
N LEU A 252 -20.97 15.42 1.76
CA LEU A 252 -20.73 14.70 0.49
C LEU A 252 -21.84 14.89 -0.51
N THR A 253 -21.43 15.00 -1.78
CA THR A 253 -22.29 15.06 -2.97
C THR A 253 -22.05 13.85 -3.89
N ASP A 254 -22.89 13.65 -4.91
CA ASP A 254 -22.68 12.59 -5.89
C ASP A 254 -21.40 12.80 -6.73
N ASP A 255 -20.94 14.05 -6.88
CA ASP A 255 -19.67 14.38 -7.57
C ASP A 255 -18.46 13.86 -6.78
N ASP A 256 -18.48 13.95 -5.45
CA ASP A 256 -17.43 13.38 -4.60
C ASP A 256 -17.36 11.85 -4.71
N LEU A 257 -18.47 11.23 -5.12
CA LEU A 257 -18.61 9.80 -5.30
C LEU A 257 -18.40 9.34 -6.75
N ALA A 258 -18.12 10.26 -7.70
CA ALA A 258 -18.07 9.95 -9.14
C ALA A 258 -17.08 8.81 -9.48
N ALA A 259 -15.93 8.77 -8.81
CA ALA A 259 -14.93 7.71 -9.00
C ALA A 259 -15.23 6.40 -8.26
N SER A 260 -16.20 6.41 -7.31
CA SER A 260 -16.57 5.25 -6.49
C SER A 260 -17.71 4.43 -7.20
N PRO A 261 -17.91 3.16 -6.83
CA PRO A 261 -17.17 2.42 -5.83
C PRO A 261 -15.84 1.87 -6.33
N PHE A 262 -14.95 1.55 -5.39
CA PHE A 262 -13.70 0.84 -5.66
C PHE A 262 -13.84 -0.63 -5.23
N PRO A 263 -14.07 -1.58 -6.15
CA PRO A 263 -14.19 -2.99 -5.82
C PRO A 263 -12.91 -3.52 -5.20
N HIS A 264 -13.05 -4.35 -4.17
CA HIS A 264 -11.92 -4.99 -3.51
C HIS A 264 -11.49 -6.23 -4.26
N PHE A 265 -10.20 -6.33 -4.51
CA PHE A 265 -9.59 -7.46 -5.17
C PHE A 265 -8.51 -8.10 -4.30
N ARG A 266 -8.27 -9.37 -4.56
CA ARG A 266 -7.16 -10.11 -3.99
C ARG A 266 -6.39 -10.82 -5.09
N HIS A 267 -5.09 -10.57 -5.15
CA HIS A 267 -4.21 -11.36 -5.98
C HIS A 267 -3.86 -12.69 -5.30
N PRO A 268 -3.91 -13.82 -6.02
CA PRO A 268 -3.14 -14.99 -5.63
C PRO A 268 -1.65 -14.59 -5.59
N ILE A 269 -0.98 -14.87 -4.47
CA ILE A 269 0.45 -14.54 -4.33
C ILE A 269 1.23 -15.35 -5.37
N PRO A 270 2.01 -14.69 -6.26
CA PRO A 270 2.66 -15.38 -7.36
C PRO A 270 3.68 -16.41 -6.88
N GLY A 271 3.85 -17.44 -7.71
CA GLY A 271 5.04 -18.28 -7.68
C GLY A 271 6.26 -17.48 -8.20
N SER A 272 7.33 -18.19 -8.54
CA SER A 272 8.44 -17.55 -9.25
C SER A 272 7.98 -17.12 -10.65
N PRO A 273 8.36 -15.93 -11.13
CA PRO A 273 8.05 -15.47 -12.47
C PRO A 273 8.64 -16.42 -13.52
N ARG A 274 8.01 -16.44 -14.70
CA ARG A 274 8.53 -17.22 -15.84
C ARG A 274 9.77 -16.59 -16.48
N LEU A 275 9.95 -15.27 -16.29
CA LEU A 275 11.08 -14.51 -16.84
C LEU A 275 12.09 -14.25 -15.72
N GLY A 276 13.34 -14.69 -15.92
CA GLY A 276 14.38 -14.64 -14.90
C GLY A 276 14.88 -13.23 -14.53
N ALA A 277 14.64 -12.24 -15.39
CA ALA A 277 15.03 -10.85 -15.20
C ALA A 277 13.83 -9.93 -14.87
N VAL A 278 12.69 -10.49 -14.42
CA VAL A 278 11.48 -9.72 -14.10
C VAL A 278 10.96 -10.11 -12.73
N THR A 279 10.59 -9.12 -11.93
CA THR A 279 9.87 -9.33 -10.66
C THR A 279 8.72 -8.36 -10.48
N LEU A 280 7.83 -8.64 -9.53
CA LEU A 280 6.66 -7.82 -9.20
C LEU A 280 6.78 -7.24 -7.80
N LEU A 281 6.20 -6.04 -7.60
CA LEU A 281 6.22 -5.31 -6.35
C LEU A 281 4.86 -4.65 -6.07
N GLY A 282 4.49 -4.53 -4.80
CA GLY A 282 3.26 -3.86 -4.38
C GLY A 282 2.00 -4.52 -4.92
N ASP A 283 1.01 -3.72 -5.30
CA ASP A 283 -0.29 -4.22 -5.77
C ASP A 283 -0.18 -5.06 -7.04
N ALA A 284 0.84 -4.87 -7.88
CA ALA A 284 1.10 -5.76 -9.01
C ALA A 284 1.41 -7.19 -8.56
N ALA A 285 2.06 -7.35 -7.41
CA ALA A 285 2.40 -8.65 -6.84
C ALA A 285 1.29 -9.21 -5.94
N HIS A 286 0.67 -8.37 -5.09
CA HIS A 286 -0.10 -8.88 -3.94
C HIS A 286 -1.23 -7.94 -3.49
N SER A 287 -1.96 -7.31 -4.41
CA SER A 287 -3.15 -6.54 -4.03
C SER A 287 -4.03 -7.34 -3.07
N MET A 288 -4.49 -6.68 -2.04
CA MET A 288 -5.27 -7.27 -0.94
C MET A 288 -6.36 -6.31 -0.48
N PRO A 289 -7.43 -6.79 0.18
CA PRO A 289 -8.45 -5.93 0.79
C PRO A 289 -7.83 -4.91 1.76
N PRO A 290 -8.34 -3.67 1.80
CA PRO A 290 -7.71 -2.56 2.53
C PRO A 290 -7.88 -2.60 4.06
N ILE A 291 -8.60 -3.56 4.61
CA ILE A 291 -9.09 -3.65 6.00
C ILE A 291 -8.03 -3.36 7.08
N LEU A 292 -6.80 -3.84 6.89
CA LEU A 292 -5.69 -3.59 7.83
C LEU A 292 -4.77 -2.46 7.38
N ALA A 293 -5.15 -1.71 6.34
CA ALA A 293 -4.35 -0.63 5.76
C ALA A 293 -2.89 -1.05 5.47
N GLN A 294 -2.67 -2.30 5.01
CA GLN A 294 -1.33 -2.85 4.80
C GLN A 294 -0.81 -2.75 3.37
N GLY A 295 -1.62 -2.45 2.35
CA GLY A 295 -1.19 -2.45 0.95
C GLY A 295 0.05 -1.58 0.71
N THR A 296 -0.02 -0.31 1.05
CA THR A 296 1.09 0.65 0.94
C THR A 296 2.31 0.21 1.79
N ASN A 297 2.08 -0.21 3.03
CA ASN A 297 3.15 -0.65 3.92
C ASN A 297 3.88 -1.89 3.39
N GLN A 298 3.15 -2.83 2.80
CA GLN A 298 3.75 -4.01 2.20
C GLN A 298 4.55 -3.66 0.93
N ALA A 299 4.12 -2.69 0.12
CA ALA A 299 4.89 -2.20 -1.03
C ALA A 299 6.21 -1.53 -0.59
N LEU A 300 6.19 -0.75 0.50
CA LEU A 300 7.41 -0.19 1.10
C LEU A 300 8.35 -1.31 1.60
N LEU A 301 7.81 -2.32 2.27
CA LEU A 301 8.59 -3.49 2.72
C LEU A 301 9.16 -4.31 1.57
N ASP A 302 8.46 -4.41 0.44
CA ASP A 302 9.00 -5.02 -0.78
C ASP A 302 10.29 -4.34 -1.20
N THR A 303 10.31 -3.00 -1.21
CA THR A 303 11.51 -2.20 -1.53
C THR A 303 12.71 -2.61 -0.68
N MET A 304 12.53 -2.75 0.64
CA MET A 304 13.63 -3.12 1.54
C MET A 304 14.16 -4.54 1.28
N VAL A 305 13.25 -5.49 1.06
CA VAL A 305 13.65 -6.88 0.81
C VAL A 305 14.30 -7.02 -0.56
N LEU A 306 13.83 -6.28 -1.57
CA LEU A 306 14.42 -6.28 -2.91
C LEU A 306 15.83 -5.65 -2.89
N ARG A 307 16.01 -4.50 -2.20
CA ARG A 307 17.33 -3.88 -2.01
C ARG A 307 18.31 -4.85 -1.37
N LYS A 308 17.88 -5.58 -0.33
CA LYS A 308 18.73 -6.60 0.32
C LYS A 308 19.10 -7.73 -0.65
N ALA A 309 18.13 -8.22 -1.42
CA ALA A 309 18.38 -9.26 -2.41
C ALA A 309 19.42 -8.84 -3.45
N LEU A 310 19.35 -7.57 -3.91
CA LEU A 310 20.27 -7.05 -4.92
C LEU A 310 21.62 -6.62 -4.32
N SER A 311 21.68 -6.24 -3.04
CA SER A 311 22.94 -5.89 -2.38
C SER A 311 23.86 -7.09 -2.21
N ASP A 312 23.31 -8.29 -2.06
CA ASP A 312 24.03 -9.55 -1.95
C ASP A 312 24.45 -10.10 -3.33
N PHE A 313 23.86 -9.51 -4.39
CA PHE A 313 24.24 -9.81 -5.75
C PHE A 313 25.52 -9.05 -6.13
N SER A 314 26.66 -9.75 -6.13
CA SER A 314 27.84 -9.27 -6.83
C SER A 314 27.68 -9.63 -8.31
N THR A 315 28.03 -8.71 -9.20
CA THR A 315 27.84 -8.81 -10.65
C THR A 315 28.43 -10.07 -11.26
N GLY A 316 27.67 -11.12 -11.10
CA GLY A 316 27.90 -12.42 -11.65
C GLY A 316 26.99 -12.73 -12.84
N PRO A 317 26.99 -13.95 -13.32
CA PRO A 317 26.16 -14.38 -14.45
C PRO A 317 24.64 -14.18 -14.14
N LYS A 318 23.81 -14.09 -15.17
CA LYS A 318 22.34 -13.92 -15.06
C LYS A 318 21.65 -14.89 -14.08
N SER A 319 22.23 -16.08 -13.87
CA SER A 319 21.75 -17.06 -12.90
C SER A 319 21.77 -16.53 -11.45
N GLU A 320 22.67 -15.63 -11.12
CA GLU A 320 22.77 -15.03 -9.77
C GLU A 320 21.67 -13.98 -9.58
N LEU A 321 21.38 -13.11 -10.57
CA LEU A 321 20.25 -12.18 -10.54
C LEU A 321 18.93 -12.93 -10.34
N ALA A 322 18.68 -13.96 -11.13
CA ALA A 322 17.50 -14.79 -10.99
C ALA A 322 17.41 -15.45 -9.60
N SER A 323 18.55 -15.80 -9.00
CA SER A 323 18.59 -16.37 -7.66
C SER A 323 18.28 -15.33 -6.59
N ALA A 324 18.79 -14.09 -6.71
CA ALA A 324 18.46 -12.95 -5.85
C ALA A 324 16.95 -12.63 -5.90
N LEU A 325 16.36 -12.59 -7.10
CA LEU A 325 14.93 -12.37 -7.27
C LEU A 325 14.09 -13.50 -6.67
N ARG A 326 14.48 -14.76 -6.85
CA ARG A 326 13.81 -15.90 -6.20
C ARG A 326 13.90 -15.83 -4.69
N TRP A 327 15.01 -15.34 -4.12
CA TRP A 327 15.15 -15.13 -2.67
C TRP A 327 14.20 -14.04 -2.19
N TYR A 328 14.13 -12.88 -2.89
CA TYR A 328 13.18 -11.81 -2.62
C TYR A 328 11.75 -12.35 -2.57
N GLU A 329 11.30 -13.01 -3.63
CA GLU A 329 9.94 -13.54 -3.76
C GLU A 329 9.60 -14.57 -2.70
N ARG A 330 10.51 -15.52 -2.38
CA ARG A 330 10.30 -16.50 -1.32
C ARG A 330 10.21 -15.86 0.05
N THR A 331 11.06 -14.86 0.32
CA THR A 331 11.10 -14.12 1.58
C THR A 331 9.79 -13.36 1.80
N ARG A 332 9.24 -12.73 0.76
CA ARG A 332 8.00 -12.00 0.83
C ARG A 332 6.77 -12.91 0.91
N ARG A 333 6.76 -13.99 0.14
CA ARG A 333 5.60 -14.88 -0.05
C ARG A 333 4.95 -15.37 1.24
N ARG A 334 5.73 -15.81 2.22
CA ARG A 334 5.19 -16.34 3.49
C ARG A 334 4.38 -15.28 4.24
N ARG A 335 4.93 -14.08 4.37
CA ARG A 335 4.31 -12.97 5.10
C ARG A 335 3.12 -12.39 4.35
N LEU A 336 3.24 -12.23 3.04
CA LEU A 336 2.13 -11.79 2.20
C LEU A 336 0.95 -12.76 2.24
N LYS A 337 1.19 -14.08 2.27
CA LYS A 337 0.13 -15.06 2.45
C LYS A 337 -0.58 -14.89 3.80
N ALA A 338 0.17 -14.65 4.88
CA ALA A 338 -0.41 -14.42 6.21
C ALA A 338 -1.27 -13.15 6.22
N VAL A 339 -0.75 -12.02 5.71
CA VAL A 339 -1.51 -10.76 5.63
C VAL A 339 -2.76 -10.93 4.78
N SER A 340 -2.63 -11.50 3.58
CA SER A 340 -3.74 -11.72 2.66
C SER A 340 -4.81 -12.66 3.24
N TRP A 341 -4.41 -13.65 4.05
CA TRP A 341 -5.33 -14.55 4.73
C TRP A 341 -6.10 -13.83 5.85
N VAL A 342 -5.43 -13.04 6.68
CA VAL A 342 -6.07 -12.26 7.76
C VAL A 342 -7.05 -11.26 7.16
N THR A 343 -6.63 -10.47 6.17
CA THR A 343 -7.49 -9.45 5.54
C THR A 343 -8.70 -10.07 4.84
N SER A 344 -8.58 -11.28 4.29
CA SER A 344 -9.70 -11.95 3.63
C SER A 344 -10.77 -12.46 4.59
N ARG A 345 -10.41 -12.79 5.82
CA ARG A 345 -11.37 -13.26 6.84
C ARG A 345 -12.13 -12.13 7.51
N GLN A 346 -11.48 -11.00 7.70
CA GLN A 346 -12.10 -9.84 8.35
C GLN A 346 -13.27 -9.24 7.53
N MET A 347 -13.30 -9.46 6.22
CA MET A 347 -14.39 -8.97 5.35
C MET A 347 -15.72 -9.72 5.52
N SER A 348 -15.73 -10.87 6.18
CA SER A 348 -16.93 -11.72 6.33
C SER A 348 -17.61 -11.58 7.70
N GLN A 349 -17.35 -10.49 8.45
CA GLN A 349 -17.82 -10.38 9.83
C GLN A 349 -19.31 -10.02 9.91
N SER A 350 -20.09 -10.95 10.44
CA SER A 350 -21.41 -10.70 11.00
C SER A 350 -21.30 -10.25 12.47
N GLU A 351 -22.32 -9.59 13.00
CA GLU A 351 -22.38 -9.19 14.44
C GLU A 351 -22.06 -10.35 15.41
N SER A 352 -22.41 -11.59 15.05
CA SER A 352 -22.14 -12.77 15.86
C SER A 352 -20.63 -13.02 16.09
N VAL A 353 -19.76 -12.57 15.17
CA VAL A 353 -18.30 -12.67 15.31
C VAL A 353 -17.77 -11.53 16.18
N LEU A 354 -18.47 -10.41 16.26
CA LEU A 354 -18.06 -9.24 17.03
C LEU A 354 -18.40 -9.34 18.53
N LYS A 355 -19.37 -10.19 18.91
CA LYS A 355 -19.72 -10.38 20.33
C LYS A 355 -18.53 -10.85 21.20
N PRO A 356 -17.70 -11.82 20.76
CA PRO A 356 -16.47 -12.16 21.47
C PRO A 356 -15.42 -11.04 21.45
N ALA A 357 -15.36 -10.23 20.39
CA ALA A 357 -14.40 -9.13 20.29
C ALA A 357 -14.64 -8.03 21.35
N ALA A 358 -15.88 -7.82 21.78
CA ALA A 358 -16.21 -6.89 22.84
C ALA A 358 -15.69 -7.30 24.23
N MET A 359 -15.17 -8.52 24.38
CA MET A 359 -14.53 -9.02 25.61
C MET A 359 -12.99 -8.85 25.58
N ILE A 360 -12.44 -8.38 24.46
CA ILE A 360 -11.01 -8.15 24.31
C ILE A 360 -10.66 -6.83 25.01
N SER A 361 -9.74 -6.86 25.96
CA SER A 361 -9.23 -5.61 26.57
C SER A 361 -8.40 -4.81 25.55
N ASP A 362 -8.38 -3.49 25.68
CA ASP A 362 -7.59 -2.59 24.83
C ASP A 362 -6.11 -2.97 24.81
N SER A 363 -5.56 -3.38 25.95
CA SER A 363 -4.18 -3.84 26.07
C SER A 363 -3.91 -5.12 25.26
N LEU A 364 -4.85 -6.06 25.24
CA LEU A 364 -4.73 -7.28 24.44
C LEU A 364 -4.88 -6.98 22.96
N GLY A 365 -5.80 -6.09 22.58
CA GLY A 365 -5.97 -5.61 21.20
C GLY A 365 -4.69 -4.93 20.68
N THR A 366 -4.14 -4.01 21.47
CA THR A 366 -2.88 -3.32 21.17
C THR A 366 -1.71 -4.31 21.06
N TRP A 367 -1.60 -5.27 21.96
CA TRP A 367 -0.60 -6.33 21.90
C TRP A 367 -0.74 -7.19 20.64
N ALA A 368 -1.95 -7.60 20.31
CA ALA A 368 -2.23 -8.40 19.11
C ALA A 368 -1.85 -7.64 17.84
N MET A 369 -2.23 -6.35 17.71
CA MET A 369 -1.86 -5.51 16.57
C MET A 369 -0.35 -5.32 16.49
N THR A 370 0.32 -5.03 17.60
CA THR A 370 1.78 -4.89 17.66
C THR A 370 2.48 -6.18 17.22
N THR A 371 2.01 -7.33 17.72
CA THR A 371 2.57 -8.64 17.38
C THR A 371 2.38 -8.96 15.91
N PHE A 372 1.18 -8.68 15.37
CA PHE A 372 0.89 -8.82 13.95
C PHE A 372 1.85 -7.96 13.11
N LEU A 373 1.91 -6.65 13.36
CA LEU A 373 2.80 -5.74 12.63
C LEU A 373 4.27 -6.18 12.73
N ARG A 374 4.73 -6.61 13.91
CA ARG A 374 6.08 -7.15 14.10
C ARG A 374 6.34 -8.37 13.22
N SER A 375 5.37 -9.28 13.13
CA SER A 375 5.51 -10.53 12.36
C SER A 375 5.70 -10.30 10.87
N ILE A 376 5.15 -9.20 10.33
CA ILE A 376 5.18 -8.87 8.91
C ILE A 376 6.23 -7.82 8.53
N SER A 377 6.95 -7.21 9.51
CA SER A 377 7.81 -6.02 9.31
C SER A 377 9.21 -6.29 8.76
N HIS A 378 9.67 -7.54 8.61
CA HIS A 378 11.03 -7.86 8.17
C HIS A 378 12.17 -7.10 8.92
N ARG A 379 11.99 -6.82 10.23
CA ARG A 379 12.90 -5.97 11.03
C ARG A 379 14.39 -6.36 10.94
N ARG A 380 14.70 -7.67 10.87
CA ARG A 380 16.09 -8.15 10.73
C ARG A 380 16.73 -7.70 9.41
N ILE A 381 15.94 -7.77 8.31
CA ILE A 381 16.40 -7.34 6.98
C ILE A 381 16.59 -5.83 6.97
N ALA A 382 15.63 -5.08 7.51
CA ALA A 382 15.72 -3.63 7.63
C ALA A 382 16.97 -3.18 8.41
N ALA A 383 17.23 -3.80 9.56
CA ALA A 383 18.42 -3.52 10.36
C ALA A 383 19.74 -3.87 9.64
N GLN A 384 19.75 -4.90 8.81
CA GLN A 384 20.92 -5.29 8.03
C GLN A 384 21.18 -4.30 6.89
N VAL A 385 20.17 -3.91 6.13
CA VAL A 385 20.29 -2.89 5.07
C VAL A 385 20.83 -1.58 5.63
N ASN A 386 20.33 -1.14 6.79
CA ASN A 386 20.84 0.08 7.43
C ASN A 386 22.33 0.01 7.79
N ARG A 387 22.78 -1.09 8.38
CA ARG A 387 24.20 -1.25 8.73
C ARG A 387 25.10 -1.24 7.50
N GLU A 388 24.70 -1.90 6.43
CA GLU A 388 25.47 -1.96 5.18
C GLU A 388 25.55 -0.59 4.50
N MET A 389 24.46 0.20 4.55
CA MET A 389 24.42 1.56 4.00
C MET A 389 25.27 2.54 4.82
N SER A 390 25.19 2.50 6.16
CA SER A 390 26.00 3.35 7.03
C SER A 390 27.50 3.08 6.87
N GLY A 391 27.87 1.81 6.68
CA GLY A 391 29.28 1.43 6.44
C GLY A 391 29.82 1.87 5.08
N ARG A 392 28.96 2.20 4.10
CA ARG A 392 29.36 2.72 2.78
C ARG A 392 29.59 4.24 2.79
N LEU A 393 28.71 4.99 3.50
CA LEU A 393 28.84 6.45 3.65
C LEU A 393 30.10 6.88 4.43
N VAL A 394 30.64 5.98 5.26
CA VAL A 394 31.91 6.23 5.99
C VAL A 394 33.16 5.92 5.13
N ARG A 395 33.01 5.23 4.01
CA ARG A 395 34.12 4.84 3.11
C ARG A 395 34.14 5.60 1.78
N SER A 396 33.17 6.49 1.53
CA SER A 396 33.13 7.43 0.41
C SER A 396 33.50 8.84 0.87
#